data_6ea7eb166abfee0d681a794c372226e7
#
_entry.id   6ea7eb166abfee0d681a794c372226e7
#
_cell.length_a   1.000
_cell.length_b   1.000
_cell.length_c   1.000
_cell.angle_alpha   90.00
_cell.angle_beta   90.00
_cell.angle_gamma   90.00
#
_symmetry.space_group_name_H-M   'P 1'
#
loop_
_entity.id
_entity.type
_entity.pdbx_description
1 polymer ?
#
loop_
_entity_poly.entity_id
_entity_poly.type
_entity_poly.pdbx_seq_one_letter_code
_entity_poly.pdbx_strand_id
1 'polypeptide(L)'
;MSTTLTTTPIYPGENALDQLTALGIPDARAVRWASMGPAVSATLWTYGGHALLEAHRATSAHRTIVDACLLEGGGAGADTIESARFWEILIQAVLDAAPDAPLVKAVTRDERSLFDEALRSRGFNAAGAVGSQLSIEEDTDHGHARARGWVRWNARPQEIPTYVRQKTDFTCGPASALMALAHTSGCAPAEVSHGLRDEMELWRESTYSLGVGPYGLAAALARRGQSVEVIVSHEGPIVGLTRAHAASPVARRAIHRQHVDEARGLGIQDQIGAWHLPDLRAAVQQGNGVIVLVDLEDLNGEQTPHWVYVWGIVGEY
;
A
#
# COMPACT_ATOMS: atom_id res chain seq x y z
N MET A 1 -25.91 -12.48 -23.40
CA MET A 1 -25.29 -12.27 -22.08
C MET A 1 -26.18 -11.37 -21.26
N SER A 2 -26.29 -11.62 -19.97
CA SER A 2 -27.09 -10.74 -19.08
C SER A 2 -26.42 -9.36 -19.00
N THR A 3 -27.17 -8.33 -19.37
CA THR A 3 -26.80 -6.92 -19.15
C THR A 3 -27.32 -6.41 -17.80
N THR A 4 -27.55 -7.31 -16.87
CA THR A 4 -27.99 -6.97 -15.52
C THR A 4 -26.77 -6.88 -14.60
N LEU A 5 -26.63 -5.80 -13.87
CA LEU A 5 -25.64 -5.66 -12.81
C LEU A 5 -25.95 -6.64 -11.68
N THR A 6 -25.00 -7.48 -11.32
CA THR A 6 -25.14 -8.40 -10.19
C THR A 6 -23.99 -8.24 -9.21
N THR A 7 -24.28 -8.54 -7.95
CA THR A 7 -23.32 -8.53 -6.85
C THR A 7 -23.33 -9.88 -6.15
N THR A 8 -22.17 -10.41 -5.85
CA THR A 8 -22.02 -11.68 -5.13
C THR A 8 -21.00 -11.48 -4.00
N PRO A 9 -21.38 -11.65 -2.72
CA PRO A 9 -20.43 -11.65 -1.61
C PRO A 9 -19.44 -12.80 -1.78
N ILE A 10 -18.16 -12.50 -1.61
CA ILE A 10 -17.08 -13.47 -1.60
C ILE A 10 -16.53 -13.54 -0.18
N TYR A 11 -16.56 -14.70 0.40
CA TYR A 11 -16.03 -14.95 1.76
C TYR A 11 -14.67 -15.62 1.60
N PRO A 12 -13.55 -14.91 1.87
CA PRO A 12 -12.23 -15.52 1.82
C PRO A 12 -12.14 -16.74 2.74
N GLY A 13 -11.57 -17.84 2.24
CA GLY A 13 -11.47 -19.11 2.95
C GLY A 13 -11.56 -20.31 2.00
N GLU A 14 -11.71 -21.51 2.56
CA GLU A 14 -11.62 -22.78 1.84
C GLU A 14 -12.54 -22.89 0.61
N ASN A 15 -13.71 -22.26 0.64
CA ASN A 15 -14.70 -22.34 -0.46
C ASN A 15 -14.61 -21.17 -1.45
N ALA A 16 -13.75 -20.17 -1.22
CA ALA A 16 -13.70 -18.99 -2.08
C ALA A 16 -13.23 -19.33 -3.50
N LEU A 17 -12.28 -20.23 -3.63
CA LEU A 17 -11.75 -20.66 -4.94
C LEU A 17 -12.85 -21.32 -5.79
N ASP A 18 -13.58 -22.27 -5.22
CA ASP A 18 -14.67 -22.99 -5.92
C ASP A 18 -15.78 -22.02 -6.30
N GLN A 19 -16.13 -21.09 -5.42
CA GLN A 19 -17.13 -20.06 -5.69
C GLN A 19 -16.71 -19.16 -6.87
N LEU A 20 -15.47 -18.69 -6.87
CA LEU A 20 -14.95 -17.81 -7.93
C LEU A 20 -14.86 -18.55 -9.28
N THR A 21 -14.38 -19.78 -9.27
CA THR A 21 -14.32 -20.62 -10.46
C THR A 21 -15.72 -20.90 -11.04
N ALA A 22 -16.71 -21.23 -10.18
CA ALA A 22 -18.08 -21.42 -10.59
C ALA A 22 -18.73 -20.16 -11.20
N LEU A 23 -18.24 -18.97 -10.83
CA LEU A 23 -18.66 -17.69 -11.39
C LEU A 23 -17.93 -17.31 -12.69
N GLY A 24 -17.05 -18.18 -13.20
CA GLY A 24 -16.31 -17.96 -14.44
C GLY A 24 -15.12 -17.01 -14.29
N ILE A 25 -14.57 -16.87 -13.09
CA ILE A 25 -13.33 -16.12 -12.89
C ILE A 25 -12.15 -16.99 -13.35
N PRO A 26 -11.24 -16.49 -14.22
CA PRO A 26 -10.08 -17.23 -14.69
C PRO A 26 -9.22 -17.79 -13.54
N ASP A 27 -8.78 -19.03 -13.63
CA ASP A 27 -8.11 -19.79 -12.55
C ASP A 27 -7.01 -19.03 -11.82
N ALA A 28 -6.10 -18.40 -12.55
CA ALA A 28 -4.99 -17.64 -11.94
C ALA A 28 -5.47 -16.47 -11.09
N ARG A 29 -6.63 -15.88 -11.43
CA ARG A 29 -7.25 -14.80 -10.64
C ARG A 29 -8.07 -15.37 -9.50
N ALA A 30 -8.81 -16.45 -9.73
CA ALA A 30 -9.59 -17.11 -8.69
C ALA A 30 -8.68 -17.52 -7.52
N VAL A 31 -7.52 -18.13 -7.79
CA VAL A 31 -6.52 -18.48 -6.77
C VAL A 31 -6.04 -17.24 -6.00
N ARG A 32 -5.68 -16.17 -6.71
CA ARG A 32 -5.22 -14.94 -6.07
C ARG A 32 -6.32 -14.25 -5.25
N TRP A 33 -7.55 -14.23 -5.74
CA TRP A 33 -8.67 -13.62 -5.03
C TRP A 33 -9.11 -14.44 -3.83
N ALA A 34 -9.04 -15.76 -3.91
CA ALA A 34 -9.32 -16.65 -2.79
C ALA A 34 -8.28 -16.57 -1.67
N SER A 35 -7.03 -16.15 -1.98
CA SER A 35 -5.95 -16.03 -0.99
C SER A 35 -5.99 -14.74 -0.14
N MET A 36 -7.00 -13.89 -0.31
CA MET A 36 -7.19 -12.73 0.58
C MET A 36 -7.42 -13.20 2.02
N GLY A 37 -6.82 -12.48 2.98
CA GLY A 37 -6.93 -12.85 4.40
C GLY A 37 -8.36 -12.78 4.92
N PRO A 38 -8.67 -13.48 6.01
CA PRO A 38 -10.04 -13.63 6.57
C PRO A 38 -10.64 -12.31 7.08
N ALA A 39 -9.81 -11.31 7.35
CA ALA A 39 -10.27 -9.97 7.77
C ALA A 39 -10.81 -9.11 6.61
N VAL A 40 -10.80 -9.63 5.38
CA VAL A 40 -11.26 -8.91 4.19
C VAL A 40 -12.69 -9.32 3.86
N SER A 41 -13.58 -8.35 3.74
CA SER A 41 -14.88 -8.53 3.10
C SER A 41 -14.75 -8.19 1.63
N ALA A 42 -15.24 -9.06 0.74
CA ALA A 42 -15.12 -8.86 -0.69
C ALA A 42 -16.49 -9.00 -1.37
N THR A 43 -16.69 -8.23 -2.44
CA THR A 43 -17.86 -8.28 -3.30
C THR A 43 -17.43 -8.38 -4.76
N LEU A 44 -17.92 -9.40 -5.44
CA LEU A 44 -17.78 -9.54 -6.87
C LEU A 44 -18.92 -8.80 -7.56
N TRP A 45 -18.59 -7.86 -8.42
CA TRP A 45 -19.50 -7.10 -9.27
C TRP A 45 -19.38 -7.62 -10.70
N THR A 46 -20.51 -7.97 -11.33
CA THR A 46 -20.49 -8.46 -12.72
C THR A 46 -21.49 -7.73 -13.58
N TYR A 47 -21.11 -7.46 -14.84
CA TYR A 47 -21.96 -6.84 -15.86
C TYR A 47 -21.42 -7.15 -17.25
N GLY A 48 -22.27 -7.63 -18.16
CA GLY A 48 -21.93 -7.83 -19.56
C GLY A 48 -20.70 -8.73 -19.82
N GLY A 49 -20.50 -9.76 -19.00
CA GLY A 49 -19.32 -10.65 -19.10
C GLY A 49 -18.03 -10.07 -18.48
N HIS A 50 -18.12 -8.93 -17.82
CA HIS A 50 -17.04 -8.29 -17.07
C HIS A 50 -17.23 -8.53 -15.58
N ALA A 51 -16.12 -8.68 -14.87
CA ALA A 51 -16.11 -8.87 -13.42
C ALA A 51 -15.09 -7.93 -12.75
N LEU A 52 -15.49 -7.36 -11.61
CA LEU A 52 -14.67 -6.49 -10.78
C LEU A 52 -14.78 -6.99 -9.35
N LEU A 53 -13.64 -7.19 -8.69
CA LEU A 53 -13.57 -7.53 -7.28
C LEU A 53 -13.30 -6.27 -6.45
N GLU A 54 -14.25 -5.91 -5.61
CA GLU A 54 -14.09 -4.87 -4.59
C GLU A 54 -13.85 -5.55 -3.25
N ALA A 55 -12.94 -4.99 -2.47
CA ALA A 55 -12.65 -5.48 -1.14
C ALA A 55 -12.48 -4.33 -0.14
N HIS A 56 -12.83 -4.59 1.10
CA HIS A 56 -12.60 -3.70 2.22
C HIS A 56 -12.37 -4.47 3.51
N ARG A 57 -11.79 -3.81 4.49
CA ARG A 57 -11.66 -4.31 5.86
C ARG A 57 -12.54 -3.50 6.78
N ALA A 58 -13.10 -4.14 7.80
CA ALA A 58 -13.93 -3.44 8.79
C ALA A 58 -13.19 -2.30 9.51
N THR A 59 -11.87 -2.43 9.62
CA THR A 59 -10.97 -1.44 10.24
C THR A 59 -10.51 -0.34 9.29
N SER A 60 -10.96 -0.36 8.01
CA SER A 60 -10.52 0.59 6.99
C SER A 60 -11.69 1.39 6.44
N ALA A 61 -11.56 2.71 6.44
CA ALA A 61 -12.55 3.60 5.85
C ALA A 61 -12.54 3.60 4.31
N HIS A 62 -11.45 3.17 3.69
CA HIS A 62 -11.35 3.16 2.23
C HIS A 62 -11.87 1.85 1.61
N ARG A 63 -12.26 1.92 0.34
CA ARG A 63 -12.59 0.77 -0.51
C ARG A 63 -11.48 0.52 -1.51
N THR A 64 -11.34 -0.72 -1.92
CA THR A 64 -10.32 -1.09 -2.91
C THR A 64 -10.91 -1.96 -4.00
N ILE A 65 -10.84 -1.52 -5.25
CA ILE A 65 -11.01 -2.37 -6.42
C ILE A 65 -9.71 -3.16 -6.58
N VAL A 66 -9.73 -4.42 -6.16
CA VAL A 66 -8.52 -5.26 -6.07
C VAL A 66 -8.05 -5.69 -7.45
N ASP A 67 -9.00 -5.97 -8.35
CA ASP A 67 -8.73 -6.43 -9.71
C ASP A 67 -10.01 -6.40 -10.56
N ALA A 68 -9.83 -6.58 -11.86
CA ALA A 68 -10.90 -6.71 -12.84
C ALA A 68 -10.57 -7.78 -13.88
N CYS A 69 -11.56 -8.47 -14.42
CA CYS A 69 -11.35 -9.46 -15.47
C CYS A 69 -12.57 -9.62 -16.37
N LEU A 70 -12.37 -10.25 -17.52
CA LEU A 70 -13.45 -10.84 -18.30
C LEU A 70 -13.77 -12.22 -17.72
N LEU A 71 -15.04 -12.55 -17.66
CA LEU A 71 -15.51 -13.89 -17.29
C LEU A 71 -15.19 -14.89 -18.41
N GLU A 72 -14.90 -16.13 -18.05
CA GLU A 72 -14.74 -17.22 -19.03
C GLU A 72 -16.03 -17.41 -19.83
N GLY A 73 -15.90 -17.52 -21.15
CA GLY A 73 -17.06 -17.58 -22.07
C GLY A 73 -17.73 -16.22 -22.30
N GLY A 74 -17.24 -15.15 -21.75
CA GLY A 74 -17.68 -13.77 -22.00
C GLY A 74 -17.29 -13.31 -23.41
N GLY A 75 -18.20 -13.39 -24.36
CA GLY A 75 -17.95 -13.24 -25.82
C GLY A 75 -17.79 -11.80 -26.34
N ALA A 76 -17.68 -10.78 -25.51
CA ALA A 76 -17.34 -9.43 -25.97
C ALA A 76 -15.81 -9.30 -26.04
N GLY A 77 -15.25 -9.01 -27.21
CA GLY A 77 -13.82 -8.79 -27.38
C GLY A 77 -13.30 -7.76 -26.36
N ALA A 78 -12.15 -8.05 -25.78
CA ALA A 78 -11.57 -7.27 -24.67
C ALA A 78 -11.41 -5.76 -24.95
N ASP A 79 -11.38 -5.36 -26.23
CA ASP A 79 -11.01 -4.01 -26.68
C ASP A 79 -12.11 -3.32 -27.49
N THR A 80 -13.37 -3.44 -27.07
CA THR A 80 -14.48 -2.75 -27.72
C THR A 80 -14.92 -1.52 -26.92
N ILE A 81 -15.53 -0.53 -27.62
CA ILE A 81 -16.17 0.64 -26.97
C ILE A 81 -17.23 0.18 -25.95
N GLU A 82 -17.92 -0.93 -26.24
CA GLU A 82 -18.90 -1.51 -25.34
C GLU A 82 -18.24 -2.04 -24.05
N SER A 83 -17.07 -2.64 -24.16
CA SER A 83 -16.27 -3.09 -23.01
C SER A 83 -15.87 -1.93 -22.11
N ALA A 84 -15.43 -0.78 -22.66
CA ALA A 84 -15.12 0.41 -21.90
C ALA A 84 -16.34 0.90 -21.07
N ARG A 85 -17.53 0.90 -21.69
CA ARG A 85 -18.78 1.27 -21.01
C ARG A 85 -19.15 0.30 -19.89
N PHE A 86 -18.88 -0.99 -20.05
CA PHE A 86 -19.16 -1.98 -19.01
C PHE A 86 -18.25 -1.76 -17.78
N TRP A 87 -16.98 -1.46 -18.00
CA TRP A 87 -16.07 -1.06 -16.92
C TRP A 87 -16.54 0.19 -16.19
N GLU A 88 -17.00 1.20 -16.91
CA GLU A 88 -17.54 2.42 -16.29
C GLU A 88 -18.76 2.13 -15.42
N ILE A 89 -19.67 1.26 -15.85
CA ILE A 89 -20.84 0.86 -15.07
C ILE A 89 -20.42 0.16 -13.79
N LEU A 90 -19.48 -0.78 -13.86
CA LEU A 90 -18.99 -1.52 -12.71
C LEU A 90 -18.26 -0.61 -11.70
N ILE A 91 -17.39 0.27 -12.18
CA ILE A 91 -16.69 1.24 -11.34
C ILE A 91 -17.70 2.17 -10.66
N GLN A 92 -18.68 2.68 -11.40
CA GLN A 92 -19.72 3.56 -10.84
C GLN A 92 -20.52 2.85 -9.76
N ALA A 93 -20.89 1.59 -9.97
CA ALA A 93 -21.63 0.81 -8.99
C ALA A 93 -20.85 0.65 -7.66
N VAL A 94 -19.54 0.42 -7.72
CA VAL A 94 -18.69 0.40 -6.52
C VAL A 94 -18.68 1.77 -5.82
N LEU A 95 -18.59 2.85 -6.59
CA LEU A 95 -18.60 4.20 -6.03
C LEU A 95 -19.94 4.54 -5.36
N ASP A 96 -21.04 4.14 -5.97
CA ASP A 96 -22.41 4.38 -5.43
C ASP A 96 -22.67 3.54 -4.17
N ALA A 97 -22.03 2.38 -4.05
CA ALA A 97 -22.12 1.53 -2.86
C ALA A 97 -21.25 2.01 -1.68
N ALA A 98 -20.37 2.96 -1.90
CA ALA A 98 -19.46 3.48 -0.87
C ALA A 98 -19.34 5.02 -0.91
N PRO A 99 -20.47 5.75 -0.80
CA PRO A 99 -20.48 7.21 -0.93
C PRO A 99 -19.69 7.90 0.20
N ASP A 100 -19.67 7.29 1.38
CA ASP A 100 -19.01 7.84 2.57
C ASP A 100 -17.53 7.44 2.67
N ALA A 101 -17.02 6.57 1.80
CA ALA A 101 -15.61 6.22 1.80
C ALA A 101 -14.77 7.47 1.45
N PRO A 102 -13.81 7.88 2.30
CA PRO A 102 -12.99 9.07 2.04
C PRO A 102 -12.17 8.92 0.77
N LEU A 103 -11.86 7.68 0.40
CA LEU A 103 -11.10 7.35 -0.79
C LEU A 103 -11.45 5.96 -1.31
N VAL A 104 -11.39 5.78 -2.63
CA VAL A 104 -11.45 4.49 -3.30
C VAL A 104 -10.13 4.26 -4.03
N LYS A 105 -9.49 3.13 -3.75
CA LYS A 105 -8.28 2.67 -4.46
C LYS A 105 -8.67 1.69 -5.57
N ALA A 106 -7.86 1.60 -6.61
CA ALA A 106 -7.95 0.52 -7.58
C ALA A 106 -6.55 0.02 -7.94
N VAL A 107 -6.46 -1.25 -8.32
CA VAL A 107 -5.23 -1.88 -8.78
C VAL A 107 -5.48 -2.50 -10.14
N THR A 108 -4.65 -2.13 -11.13
CA THR A 108 -4.62 -2.78 -12.45
C THR A 108 -3.31 -3.54 -12.59
N ARG A 109 -3.37 -4.78 -13.10
CA ARG A 109 -2.21 -5.68 -13.16
C ARG A 109 -1.76 -6.01 -14.58
N ASP A 110 -2.62 -5.84 -15.53
CA ASP A 110 -2.33 -6.09 -16.95
C ASP A 110 -2.43 -4.76 -17.71
N GLU A 111 -1.84 -4.67 -18.89
CA GLU A 111 -2.05 -3.53 -19.79
C GLU A 111 -3.50 -3.58 -20.33
N ARG A 112 -4.43 -3.10 -19.52
CA ARG A 112 -5.85 -2.97 -19.91
C ARG A 112 -6.17 -1.51 -20.12
N SER A 113 -5.86 -1.02 -21.30
CA SER A 113 -6.07 0.38 -21.65
C SER A 113 -7.51 0.84 -21.39
N LEU A 114 -8.51 0.04 -21.71
CA LEU A 114 -9.91 0.40 -21.52
C LEU A 114 -10.36 0.45 -20.07
N PHE A 115 -9.86 -0.43 -19.21
CA PHE A 115 -10.14 -0.34 -17.77
C PHE A 115 -9.45 0.86 -17.14
N ASP A 116 -8.21 1.14 -17.52
CA ASP A 116 -7.47 2.32 -17.09
C ASP A 116 -8.16 3.63 -17.55
N GLU A 117 -8.70 3.66 -18.77
CA GLU A 117 -9.48 4.77 -19.31
C GLU A 117 -10.80 4.95 -18.53
N ALA A 118 -11.50 3.86 -18.23
CA ALA A 118 -12.72 3.89 -17.43
C ALA A 118 -12.45 4.38 -15.99
N LEU A 119 -11.31 4.02 -15.38
CA LEU A 119 -10.91 4.57 -14.09
C LEU A 119 -10.68 6.08 -14.18
N ARG A 120 -9.97 6.56 -15.21
CA ARG A 120 -9.75 8.01 -15.42
C ARG A 120 -11.06 8.75 -15.64
N SER A 121 -11.96 8.22 -16.46
CA SER A 121 -13.28 8.85 -16.73
C SER A 121 -14.12 8.98 -15.46
N ARG A 122 -13.90 8.10 -14.47
CA ARG A 122 -14.55 8.12 -13.15
C ARG A 122 -13.75 8.88 -12.08
N GLY A 123 -12.76 9.66 -12.47
CA GLY A 123 -12.02 10.56 -11.59
C GLY A 123 -10.90 9.90 -10.78
N PHE A 124 -10.45 8.71 -11.16
CA PHE A 124 -9.26 8.12 -10.57
C PHE A 124 -7.99 8.72 -11.17
N ASN A 125 -7.02 8.98 -10.31
CA ASN A 125 -5.68 9.38 -10.68
C ASN A 125 -4.71 8.24 -10.41
N ALA A 126 -3.74 8.04 -11.28
CA ALA A 126 -2.72 7.03 -11.06
C ALA A 126 -1.87 7.39 -9.84
N ALA A 127 -1.79 6.50 -8.86
CA ALA A 127 -0.95 6.68 -7.69
C ALA A 127 0.52 6.60 -8.10
N GLY A 128 1.31 7.61 -7.73
CA GLY A 128 2.72 7.70 -8.09
C GLY A 128 3.00 8.16 -9.53
N ALA A 129 1.97 8.57 -10.30
CA ALA A 129 2.11 8.93 -11.71
C ALA A 129 2.50 10.38 -11.97
N VAL A 130 2.76 11.19 -10.95
CA VAL A 130 3.34 12.51 -11.19
C VAL A 130 4.85 12.34 -11.34
N GLY A 131 5.30 12.11 -12.59
CA GLY A 131 6.72 12.11 -12.98
C GLY A 131 7.47 10.78 -12.84
N SER A 132 6.90 9.72 -12.28
CA SER A 132 7.55 8.42 -12.34
C SER A 132 7.14 7.69 -13.61
N GLN A 133 7.90 7.84 -14.68
CA GLN A 133 8.12 6.69 -15.54
C GLN A 133 8.73 5.61 -14.64
N LEU A 134 7.89 4.77 -14.05
CA LEU A 134 8.34 3.49 -13.54
C LEU A 134 8.87 2.77 -14.79
N SER A 135 10.17 2.85 -14.98
CA SER A 135 10.85 1.96 -15.91
C SER A 135 10.68 0.57 -15.36
N ILE A 136 9.85 -0.17 -16.02
CA ILE A 136 9.29 -1.46 -15.66
C ILE A 136 10.35 -2.57 -15.81
N GLU A 137 11.56 -2.22 -16.18
CA GLU A 137 12.63 -3.16 -16.56
C GLU A 137 13.37 -3.78 -15.36
N GLU A 138 13.18 -3.28 -14.13
CA GLU A 138 13.93 -3.76 -12.96
C GLU A 138 13.19 -4.75 -12.05
N ASP A 139 11.94 -5.12 -12.34
CA ASP A 139 11.12 -5.95 -11.44
C ASP A 139 10.88 -7.38 -12.00
N THR A 140 11.92 -8.01 -12.54
CA THR A 140 11.80 -9.34 -13.16
C THR A 140 12.00 -10.52 -12.21
N ASP A 141 12.40 -10.30 -10.95
CA ASP A 141 12.84 -11.41 -10.10
C ASP A 141 11.73 -12.11 -9.29
N HIS A 142 10.51 -11.54 -9.21
CA HIS A 142 9.40 -12.16 -8.45
C HIS A 142 8.10 -12.36 -9.22
N GLY A 143 8.08 -12.25 -10.54
CA GLY A 143 6.90 -12.58 -11.35
C GLY A 143 5.64 -11.73 -11.03
N HIS A 144 5.79 -10.64 -10.31
CA HIS A 144 4.70 -9.72 -10.03
C HIS A 144 4.37 -8.93 -11.29
N ALA A 145 3.30 -9.35 -11.94
CA ALA A 145 2.70 -8.61 -13.05
C ALA A 145 2.66 -7.11 -12.72
N ARG A 146 2.99 -6.30 -13.71
CA ARG A 146 3.01 -4.83 -13.67
C ARG A 146 1.76 -4.27 -13.02
N ALA A 147 1.76 -4.05 -11.69
CA ALA A 147 0.62 -3.50 -10.99
C ALA A 147 0.69 -1.98 -10.99
N ARG A 148 -0.40 -1.32 -11.40
CA ARG A 148 -0.58 0.13 -11.32
C ARG A 148 -1.63 0.43 -10.26
N GLY A 149 -1.32 1.33 -9.32
CA GLY A 149 -2.26 1.84 -8.34
C GLY A 149 -3.03 3.05 -8.87
N TRP A 150 -4.28 3.15 -8.48
CA TRP A 150 -5.17 4.26 -8.77
C TRP A 150 -5.86 4.73 -7.50
N VAL A 151 -6.12 6.02 -7.41
CA VAL A 151 -6.79 6.62 -6.26
C VAL A 151 -7.84 7.62 -6.72
N ARG A 152 -9.03 7.52 -6.17
CA ARG A 152 -10.07 8.55 -6.26
C ARG A 152 -10.42 9.03 -4.86
N TRP A 153 -10.24 10.31 -4.64
CA TRP A 153 -10.59 10.98 -3.39
C TRP A 153 -12.03 11.46 -3.41
N ASN A 154 -12.84 10.98 -2.47
CA ASN A 154 -14.19 11.51 -2.23
C ASN A 154 -14.13 12.70 -1.24
N ALA A 155 -13.27 12.59 -0.22
CA ALA A 155 -12.88 13.73 0.61
C ALA A 155 -11.52 14.24 0.09
N ARG A 156 -11.48 15.46 -0.41
CA ARG A 156 -10.27 16.00 -1.05
C ARG A 156 -9.20 16.30 -0.01
N PRO A 157 -8.03 15.67 -0.04
CA PRO A 157 -6.91 16.03 0.81
C PRO A 157 -6.37 17.41 0.40
N GLN A 158 -5.77 18.13 1.34
CA GLN A 158 -5.14 19.43 1.06
C GLN A 158 -3.95 19.27 0.11
N GLU A 159 -3.19 18.20 0.29
CA GLU A 159 -2.05 17.85 -0.55
C GLU A 159 -2.05 16.35 -0.82
N ILE A 160 -1.49 15.95 -1.95
CA ILE A 160 -1.27 14.55 -2.30
C ILE A 160 0.22 14.27 -2.16
N PRO A 161 0.64 13.34 -1.28
CA PRO A 161 2.06 13.07 -1.08
C PRO A 161 2.66 12.37 -2.29
N THR A 162 3.96 12.52 -2.44
CA THR A 162 4.73 11.67 -3.34
C THR A 162 4.66 10.24 -2.85
N TYR A 163 4.16 9.34 -3.68
CA TYR A 163 4.14 7.92 -3.38
C TYR A 163 5.43 7.26 -3.88
N VAL A 164 6.16 6.61 -2.98
CA VAL A 164 7.32 5.77 -3.31
C VAL A 164 6.91 4.31 -3.15
N ARG A 165 6.83 3.58 -4.27
CA ARG A 165 6.58 2.14 -4.24
C ARG A 165 7.84 1.43 -3.75
N GLN A 166 7.71 0.61 -2.72
CA GLN A 166 8.73 -0.32 -2.26
C GLN A 166 9.13 -1.29 -3.39
N LYS A 167 10.43 -1.49 -3.58
CA LYS A 167 10.99 -2.32 -4.67
C LYS A 167 11.40 -3.72 -4.23
N THR A 168 11.61 -3.93 -2.93
CA THR A 168 11.97 -5.23 -2.35
C THR A 168 10.99 -5.58 -1.23
N ASP A 169 11.03 -6.80 -0.72
CA ASP A 169 10.16 -7.30 0.35
C ASP A 169 10.56 -6.81 1.76
N PHE A 170 11.72 -6.14 1.92
CA PHE A 170 12.26 -5.74 3.22
C PHE A 170 12.55 -4.22 3.35
N THR A 171 12.33 -3.42 2.33
CA THR A 171 12.68 -1.98 2.32
C THR A 171 11.49 -1.05 2.62
N CYS A 172 10.46 -1.52 3.33
CA CYS A 172 9.31 -0.68 3.71
C CYS A 172 9.73 0.57 4.51
N GLY A 173 10.70 0.46 5.43
CA GLY A 173 11.24 1.59 6.16
C GLY A 173 11.91 2.63 5.26
N PRO A 174 12.88 2.27 4.44
CA PRO A 174 13.45 3.13 3.41
C PRO A 174 12.44 3.79 2.50
N ALA A 175 11.46 3.06 1.95
CA ALA A 175 10.41 3.62 1.11
C ALA A 175 9.57 4.67 1.87
N SER A 176 9.20 4.39 3.12
CA SER A 176 8.49 5.34 3.99
C SER A 176 9.33 6.59 4.28
N ALA A 177 10.64 6.42 4.51
CA ALA A 177 11.55 7.53 4.73
C ALA A 177 11.73 8.40 3.48
N LEU A 178 11.80 7.81 2.29
CA LEU A 178 11.86 8.56 1.03
C LEU A 178 10.58 9.38 0.81
N MET A 179 9.39 8.84 1.14
CA MET A 179 8.14 9.60 1.13
C MET A 179 8.16 10.77 2.11
N ALA A 180 8.67 10.56 3.33
CA ALA A 180 8.82 11.62 4.32
C ALA A 180 9.78 12.72 3.85
N LEU A 181 10.94 12.36 3.29
CA LEU A 181 11.91 13.29 2.73
C LEU A 181 11.32 14.12 1.60
N ALA A 182 10.59 13.52 0.68
CA ALA A 182 9.92 14.20 -0.41
C ALA A 182 8.89 15.22 0.11
N HIS A 183 8.10 14.83 1.11
CA HIS A 183 7.10 15.71 1.72
C HIS A 183 7.74 16.89 2.45
N THR A 184 8.71 16.65 3.33
CA THR A 184 9.35 17.70 4.15
C THR A 184 10.24 18.64 3.34
N SER A 185 10.77 18.20 2.21
CA SER A 185 11.60 19.02 1.32
C SER A 185 10.79 19.97 0.44
N GLY A 186 9.46 19.87 0.43
CA GLY A 186 8.60 20.66 -0.45
C GLY A 186 8.86 20.43 -1.95
N CYS A 187 9.59 19.36 -2.28
CA CYS A 187 9.87 19.00 -3.67
C CYS A 187 8.58 18.61 -4.38
N ALA A 188 8.37 19.16 -5.58
CA ALA A 188 7.28 18.71 -6.42
C ALA A 188 7.44 17.20 -6.69
N PRO A 189 6.34 16.43 -6.70
CA PRO A 189 6.39 14.98 -6.94
C PRO A 189 7.17 14.55 -8.19
N ALA A 190 7.25 15.43 -9.20
CA ALA A 190 8.00 15.21 -10.44
C ALA A 190 9.53 15.27 -10.28
N GLU A 191 10.02 15.90 -9.21
CA GLU A 191 11.46 16.12 -8.99
C GLU A 191 12.11 15.00 -8.18
N VAL A 192 11.30 14.12 -7.59
CA VAL A 192 11.77 13.06 -6.71
C VAL A 192 11.60 11.71 -7.42
N SER A 193 12.53 11.41 -8.32
CA SER A 193 12.65 10.07 -8.89
C SER A 193 13.42 9.19 -7.90
N HIS A 194 12.71 8.40 -7.10
CA HIS A 194 13.33 7.42 -6.22
C HIS A 194 13.37 6.05 -6.92
N GLY A 195 14.57 5.65 -7.29
CA GLY A 195 14.87 4.34 -7.83
C GLY A 195 15.19 3.31 -6.73
N LEU A 196 15.37 2.06 -7.13
CA LEU A 196 15.88 0.99 -6.25
C LEU A 196 17.20 1.40 -5.57
N ARG A 197 18.04 2.15 -6.26
CA ARG A 197 19.31 2.63 -5.73
C ARG A 197 19.13 3.47 -4.46
N ASP A 198 18.23 4.46 -4.50
CA ASP A 198 18.01 5.37 -3.36
C ASP A 198 17.44 4.60 -2.16
N GLU A 199 16.53 3.65 -2.44
CA GLU A 199 15.95 2.76 -1.45
C GLU A 199 17.01 1.87 -0.79
N MET A 200 17.90 1.28 -1.59
CA MET A 200 18.99 0.44 -1.11
C MET A 200 20.09 1.24 -0.39
N GLU A 201 20.39 2.46 -0.81
CA GLU A 201 21.33 3.33 -0.11
C GLU A 201 20.80 3.68 1.29
N LEU A 202 19.54 4.06 1.40
CA LEU A 202 18.91 4.38 2.67
C LEU A 202 18.78 3.14 3.57
N TRP A 203 18.46 1.97 2.99
CA TRP A 203 18.47 0.71 3.72
C TRP A 203 19.84 0.40 4.31
N ARG A 204 20.89 0.47 3.52
CA ARG A 204 22.26 0.21 3.96
C ARG A 204 22.72 1.14 5.10
N GLU A 205 22.26 2.40 5.08
CA GLU A 205 22.58 3.38 6.13
C GLU A 205 21.76 3.17 7.40
N SER A 206 20.62 2.49 7.30
CA SER A 206 19.68 2.31 8.40
C SER A 206 19.83 0.99 9.13
N THR A 207 20.55 0.01 8.55
CA THR A 207 20.59 -1.33 9.13
C THR A 207 21.76 -2.17 8.66
N TYR A 208 22.00 -3.26 9.39
CA TYR A 208 22.92 -4.36 9.05
C TYR A 208 22.17 -5.67 8.81
N SER A 209 20.84 -5.64 8.80
CA SER A 209 19.99 -6.82 8.61
C SER A 209 18.78 -6.47 7.74
N LEU A 210 17.99 -7.46 7.33
CA LEU A 210 16.85 -7.21 6.45
C LEU A 210 15.83 -6.23 7.03
N GLY A 211 15.53 -6.29 8.34
CA GLY A 211 14.61 -5.35 8.97
C GLY A 211 15.30 -4.07 9.44
N VAL A 212 14.65 -2.96 9.26
CA VAL A 212 15.12 -1.63 9.71
C VAL A 212 14.49 -1.28 11.04
N GLY A 213 15.31 -1.01 12.06
CA GLY A 213 14.84 -0.53 13.36
C GLY A 213 14.63 0.99 13.39
N PRO A 214 13.84 1.50 14.38
CA PRO A 214 13.50 2.92 14.47
C PRO A 214 14.72 3.83 14.56
N TYR A 215 15.69 3.50 15.38
CA TYR A 215 16.88 4.33 15.59
C TYR A 215 17.79 4.40 14.36
N GLY A 216 17.95 3.28 13.65
CA GLY A 216 18.72 3.27 12.40
C GLY A 216 18.07 4.11 11.31
N LEU A 217 16.74 4.00 11.17
CA LEU A 217 15.98 4.81 10.22
C LEU A 217 16.06 6.29 10.56
N ALA A 218 15.90 6.63 11.85
CA ALA A 218 16.00 7.99 12.36
C ALA A 218 17.40 8.60 12.12
N ALA A 219 18.47 7.83 12.39
CA ALA A 219 19.83 8.27 12.14
C ALA A 219 20.08 8.56 10.64
N ALA A 220 19.57 7.72 9.74
CA ALA A 220 19.69 7.94 8.31
C ALA A 220 18.93 9.20 7.83
N LEU A 221 17.78 9.52 8.42
CA LEU A 221 17.03 10.74 8.14
C LEU A 221 17.76 11.98 8.72
N ALA A 222 18.28 11.89 9.95
CA ALA A 222 19.01 12.99 10.57
C ALA A 222 20.29 13.37 9.81
N ARG A 223 21.03 12.37 9.28
CA ARG A 223 22.18 12.62 8.39
C ARG A 223 21.79 13.36 7.10
N ARG A 224 20.53 13.29 6.69
CA ARG A 224 19.96 14.05 5.56
C ARG A 224 19.37 15.40 5.96
N GLY A 225 19.68 15.85 7.18
CA GLY A 225 19.29 17.18 7.69
C GLY A 225 17.87 17.26 8.24
N GLN A 226 17.19 16.12 8.44
CA GLN A 226 15.88 16.13 9.07
C GLN A 226 15.99 16.23 10.58
N SER A 227 15.09 17.03 11.19
CA SER A 227 14.86 16.98 12.64
C SER A 227 13.97 15.76 12.94
N VAL A 228 14.46 14.85 13.76
CA VAL A 228 13.80 13.56 14.01
C VAL A 228 13.65 13.33 15.51
N GLU A 229 12.49 12.79 15.88
CA GLU A 229 12.21 12.24 17.20
C GLU A 229 11.85 10.76 17.06
N VAL A 230 12.27 9.94 18.02
CA VAL A 230 11.97 8.51 18.08
C VAL A 230 11.08 8.21 19.27
N ILE A 231 9.92 7.61 19.04
CA ILE A 231 9.02 7.16 20.10
C ILE A 231 8.87 5.64 19.97
N VAL A 232 9.19 4.92 21.03
CA VAL A 232 9.13 3.44 21.07
C VAL A 232 8.38 2.96 22.30
N SER A 233 7.65 1.86 22.18
CA SER A 233 6.84 1.30 23.26
C SER A 233 7.67 0.62 24.37
N HIS A 234 8.90 0.21 24.08
CA HIS A 234 9.79 -0.45 25.04
C HIS A 234 11.26 -0.31 24.63
N GLU A 235 12.15 -0.53 25.57
CA GLU A 235 13.58 -0.64 25.31
C GLU A 235 13.91 -1.95 24.60
N GLY A 236 14.81 -1.89 23.66
CA GLY A 236 15.35 -3.04 22.96
C GLY A 236 14.93 -3.15 21.50
N PRO A 237 15.44 -4.17 20.80
CA PRO A 237 15.18 -4.32 19.37
C PRO A 237 13.71 -4.70 19.10
N ILE A 238 13.06 -3.92 18.25
CA ILE A 238 11.65 -4.10 17.87
C ILE A 238 11.56 -4.95 16.60
N VAL A 239 12.48 -4.77 15.65
CA VAL A 239 12.45 -5.42 14.33
C VAL A 239 13.42 -6.61 14.26
N GLY A 240 13.16 -7.56 13.38
CA GLY A 240 13.93 -8.79 13.23
C GLY A 240 13.47 -9.92 14.16
N LEU A 241 12.21 -9.84 14.61
CA LEU A 241 11.59 -10.83 15.51
C LEU A 241 11.01 -12.04 14.75
N THR A 242 10.85 -11.96 13.44
CA THR A 242 10.34 -13.08 12.63
C THR A 242 11.35 -14.23 12.60
N ARG A 243 10.85 -15.45 12.84
CA ARG A 243 11.68 -16.68 12.94
C ARG A 243 12.50 -16.97 11.69
N ALA A 244 12.07 -16.57 10.52
CA ALA A 244 12.71 -16.87 9.24
C ALA A 244 14.02 -16.10 8.99
N HIS A 245 14.22 -14.94 9.65
CA HIS A 245 15.38 -14.07 9.42
C HIS A 245 16.08 -13.68 10.73
N ALA A 246 15.93 -14.49 11.76
CA ALA A 246 16.46 -14.21 13.08
C ALA A 246 17.99 -14.21 13.10
N ALA A 247 18.60 -13.03 12.94
CA ALA A 247 19.95 -12.83 13.43
C ALA A 247 20.05 -13.26 14.90
N SER A 248 21.20 -13.75 15.32
CA SER A 248 21.45 -14.10 16.72
C SER A 248 20.89 -13.02 17.65
N PRO A 249 20.19 -13.37 18.75
CA PRO A 249 19.70 -12.39 19.73
C PRO A 249 20.79 -11.44 20.26
N VAL A 250 22.02 -11.94 20.32
CA VAL A 250 23.20 -11.14 20.72
C VAL A 250 23.51 -10.09 19.65
N ALA A 251 23.55 -10.51 18.38
CA ALA A 251 23.82 -9.58 17.27
C ALA A 251 22.72 -8.50 17.17
N ARG A 252 21.44 -8.87 17.31
CA ARG A 252 20.33 -7.91 17.29
C ARG A 252 20.45 -6.87 18.39
N ARG A 253 20.77 -7.29 19.62
CA ARG A 253 20.98 -6.34 20.74
C ARG A 253 22.19 -5.45 20.50
N ALA A 254 23.26 -5.96 19.91
CA ALA A 254 24.46 -5.20 19.61
C ALA A 254 24.17 -4.13 18.54
N ILE A 255 23.51 -4.52 17.45
CA ILE A 255 23.09 -3.59 16.37
C ILE A 255 22.13 -2.52 16.92
N HIS A 256 21.14 -2.92 17.71
CA HIS A 256 20.21 -1.98 18.31
C HIS A 256 20.94 -0.94 19.20
N ARG A 257 21.82 -1.37 20.09
CA ARG A 257 22.61 -0.45 20.93
C ARG A 257 23.44 0.51 20.09
N GLN A 258 24.12 0.00 19.06
CA GLN A 258 24.90 0.83 18.16
C GLN A 258 24.03 1.92 17.51
N HIS A 259 22.82 1.58 17.02
CA HIS A 259 21.92 2.56 16.43
C HIS A 259 21.37 3.56 17.47
N VAL A 260 21.11 3.13 18.70
CA VAL A 260 20.72 4.03 19.80
C VAL A 260 21.84 5.03 20.12
N ASP A 261 23.08 4.54 20.27
CA ASP A 261 24.24 5.39 20.57
C ASP A 261 24.50 6.38 19.42
N GLU A 262 24.34 5.95 18.20
CA GLU A 262 24.45 6.79 17.01
C GLU A 262 23.34 7.85 16.94
N ALA A 263 22.09 7.48 17.17
CA ALA A 263 20.97 8.41 17.17
C ALA A 263 21.16 9.50 18.26
N ARG A 264 21.60 9.11 19.45
CA ARG A 264 21.93 10.04 20.53
C ARG A 264 23.11 10.95 20.18
N GLY A 265 24.13 10.39 19.54
CA GLY A 265 25.27 11.17 19.02
C GLY A 265 24.88 12.22 17.98
N LEU A 266 23.81 11.98 17.24
CA LEU A 266 23.21 12.93 16.29
C LEU A 266 22.23 13.92 16.95
N GLY A 267 22.02 13.83 18.26
CA GLY A 267 21.10 14.70 18.99
C GLY A 267 19.60 14.34 18.82
N ILE A 268 19.31 13.15 18.32
CA ILE A 268 17.94 12.67 18.18
C ILE A 268 17.35 12.45 19.57
N GLN A 269 16.19 13.06 19.82
CA GLN A 269 15.44 12.83 21.05
C GLN A 269 14.72 11.49 20.96
N ASP A 270 14.76 10.70 22.02
CA ASP A 270 14.04 9.45 22.11
C ASP A 270 13.12 9.43 23.35
N GLN A 271 11.94 8.85 23.18
CA GLN A 271 10.97 8.66 24.24
C GLN A 271 10.50 7.20 24.27
N ILE A 272 10.42 6.64 25.49
CA ILE A 272 9.82 5.34 25.72
C ILE A 272 8.44 5.55 26.31
N GLY A 273 7.41 5.06 25.64
CA GLY A 273 6.04 5.22 26.08
C GLY A 273 5.03 4.77 25.04
N ALA A 274 3.76 4.71 25.44
CA ALA A 274 2.66 4.47 24.52
C ALA A 274 2.37 5.75 23.73
N TRP A 275 2.23 5.60 22.42
CA TRP A 275 1.73 6.65 21.55
C TRP A 275 0.36 6.25 21.03
N HIS A 276 -0.60 7.14 21.14
CA HIS A 276 -1.99 6.86 20.81
C HIS A 276 -2.43 7.62 19.56
N LEU A 277 -3.54 7.23 18.98
CA LEU A 277 -4.08 7.86 17.78
C LEU A 277 -4.25 9.39 17.89
N PRO A 278 -4.65 9.99 19.04
CA PRO A 278 -4.68 11.44 19.19
C PRO A 278 -3.29 12.09 19.06
N ASP A 279 -2.23 11.45 19.57
CA ASP A 279 -0.85 11.97 19.50
C ASP A 279 -0.36 11.96 18.05
N LEU A 280 -0.63 10.88 17.33
CA LEU A 280 -0.35 10.76 15.90
C LEU A 280 -1.10 11.84 15.10
N ARG A 281 -2.39 12.05 15.38
CA ARG A 281 -3.17 13.12 14.76
C ARG A 281 -2.58 14.50 15.02
N ALA A 282 -2.20 14.77 16.28
CA ALA A 282 -1.59 16.05 16.65
C ALA A 282 -0.28 16.28 15.89
N ALA A 283 0.59 15.28 15.79
CA ALA A 283 1.84 15.38 15.05
C ALA A 283 1.62 15.67 13.55
N VAL A 284 0.70 14.96 12.90
CA VAL A 284 0.37 15.18 11.48
C VAL A 284 -0.26 16.56 11.27
N GLN A 285 -1.15 17.03 12.17
CA GLN A 285 -1.75 18.37 12.09
C GLN A 285 -0.73 19.50 12.27
N GLN A 286 0.37 19.24 12.97
CA GLN A 286 1.50 20.18 13.10
C GLN A 286 2.41 20.19 11.87
N GLY A 287 2.12 19.40 10.85
CA GLY A 287 2.93 19.30 9.63
C GLY A 287 4.12 18.36 9.75
N ASN A 288 4.19 17.53 10.79
CA ASN A 288 5.25 16.54 10.92
C ASN A 288 5.00 15.35 10.00
N GLY A 289 6.06 14.87 9.36
CA GLY A 289 6.05 13.57 8.68
C GLY A 289 6.14 12.45 9.73
N VAL A 290 5.19 11.53 9.75
CA VAL A 290 5.13 10.45 10.74
C VAL A 290 5.35 9.11 10.07
N ILE A 291 6.37 8.36 10.51
CA ILE A 291 6.65 7.01 10.04
C ILE A 291 6.33 6.04 11.18
N VAL A 292 5.36 5.15 10.96
CA VAL A 292 4.84 4.25 11.99
C VAL A 292 5.18 2.80 11.64
N LEU A 293 5.63 2.05 12.63
CA LEU A 293 5.72 0.60 12.54
C LEU A 293 4.39 -0.02 12.96
N VAL A 294 3.74 -0.71 12.06
CA VAL A 294 2.48 -1.41 12.28
C VAL A 294 2.68 -2.92 12.23
N ASP A 295 1.86 -3.66 12.93
CA ASP A 295 1.76 -5.11 12.75
C ASP A 295 0.73 -5.41 11.65
N LEU A 296 1.11 -6.20 10.66
CA LEU A 296 0.20 -6.60 9.60
C LEU A 296 -0.72 -7.75 10.02
N GLU A 297 -0.51 -8.39 11.17
CA GLU A 297 -1.35 -9.49 11.63
C GLU A 297 -2.81 -9.07 11.72
N ASP A 298 -3.10 -7.91 12.30
CA ASP A 298 -4.46 -7.34 12.38
C ASP A 298 -5.00 -6.88 11.02
N LEU A 299 -4.13 -6.64 10.04
CA LEU A 299 -4.51 -6.13 8.74
C LEU A 299 -4.73 -7.24 7.70
N ASN A 300 -3.88 -8.25 7.65
CA ASN A 300 -3.92 -9.28 6.62
C ASN A 300 -3.64 -10.70 7.13
N GLY A 301 -3.45 -10.87 8.45
CA GLY A 301 -3.13 -12.15 9.07
C GLY A 301 -1.64 -12.52 9.00
N GLU A 302 -0.78 -11.65 8.48
CA GLU A 302 0.66 -11.88 8.41
C GLU A 302 1.38 -11.28 9.61
N GLN A 303 2.07 -12.10 10.39
CA GLN A 303 2.91 -11.64 11.51
C GLN A 303 4.18 -10.96 10.99
N THR A 304 4.01 -9.81 10.36
CA THR A 304 5.11 -9.07 9.75
C THR A 304 5.04 -7.59 10.15
N PRO A 305 6.02 -7.08 10.89
CA PRO A 305 6.12 -5.64 11.14
C PRO A 305 6.36 -4.91 9.83
N HIS A 306 5.61 -3.83 9.62
CA HIS A 306 5.66 -3.05 8.39
C HIS A 306 5.71 -1.55 8.66
N TRP A 307 6.63 -0.85 8.03
CA TRP A 307 6.72 0.59 8.11
C TRP A 307 5.75 1.25 7.13
N VAL A 308 5.02 2.24 7.61
CA VAL A 308 4.12 3.06 6.80
C VAL A 308 4.36 4.53 7.06
N TYR A 309 4.22 5.35 6.04
CA TYR A 309 4.27 6.80 6.15
C TYR A 309 2.85 7.37 6.26
N VAL A 310 2.60 8.14 7.32
CA VAL A 310 1.35 8.87 7.56
C VAL A 310 1.58 10.33 7.18
N TRP A 311 0.92 10.79 6.14
CA TRP A 311 1.19 12.11 5.55
C TRP A 311 0.07 13.12 5.80
N GLY A 312 -1.13 12.67 6.16
CA GLY A 312 -2.26 13.56 6.31
C GLY A 312 -3.46 12.91 6.99
N ILE A 313 -4.44 13.73 7.28
CA ILE A 313 -5.72 13.36 7.85
C ILE A 313 -6.81 13.80 6.87
N VAL A 314 -7.76 12.92 6.59
CA VAL A 314 -8.89 13.19 5.70
C VAL A 314 -10.19 12.95 6.48
N GLY A 315 -10.93 14.01 6.79
CA GLY A 315 -12.12 13.93 7.61
C GLY A 315 -11.81 13.49 9.03
N GLU A 316 -12.51 12.47 9.50
CA GLU A 316 -12.25 11.85 10.81
C GLU A 316 -11.15 10.78 10.79
N TYR A 317 -10.60 10.50 9.62
CA TYR A 317 -9.64 9.43 9.35
C TYR A 317 -8.23 9.95 9.13
#